data_6d154aa6cb5a97aeadd9a730c7f83758
#
_entry.id   6d154aa6cb5a97aeadd9a730c7f83758
#
_cell.length_a   1.000
_cell.length_b   1.000
_cell.length_c   1.000
_cell.angle_alpha   90.00
_cell.angle_beta   90.00
_cell.angle_gamma   90.00
#
_symmetry.space_group_name_H-M   'P 1'
#
loop_
_entity.id
_entity.type
_entity.pdbx_description
1 polymer ?
#
loop_
_entity_poly.entity_id
_entity_poly.type
_entity_poly.pdbx_seq_one_letter_code
_entity_poly.pdbx_strand_id
1 'polypeptide(L)'
;MNTNDTAPPALSGMPNGADTLFLIFLALILVAVVWLGGINFREGQHLEDAKRNGEAWAAWLTEAGTKRMEEDFEPKACAGAGGDEKSGSTWGACVEHLLKESELKGLVNTFHNQALQVIEKCDRGDLSTAGGIRFDNLVPTPPGSAVPMVVNPLKADDSIKGKLQIRVVICDKGGYPIKVAELEF
;
A
#
# COMPACT_ATOMS: atom_id res chain seq x y z
N MET A 1 66.09 24.51 39.12
CA MET A 1 64.75 24.01 38.74
C MET A 1 64.21 24.95 37.70
N ASN A 2 64.35 24.60 36.39
CA ASN A 2 63.81 25.36 35.28
C ASN A 2 62.51 24.71 34.84
N THR A 3 61.40 25.35 35.13
CA THR A 3 60.08 24.97 34.57
C THR A 3 59.94 25.63 33.21
N ASN A 4 60.14 24.82 32.14
CA ASN A 4 59.81 25.23 30.78
C ASN A 4 58.27 25.22 30.63
N ASP A 5 57.67 26.37 30.76
CA ASP A 5 56.26 26.61 30.34
C ASP A 5 56.20 26.57 28.79
N THR A 6 55.88 25.40 28.28
CA THR A 6 55.56 25.27 26.83
C THR A 6 54.12 25.68 26.63
N ALA A 7 53.89 26.92 26.22
CA ALA A 7 52.60 27.38 25.83
C ALA A 7 52.08 26.54 24.62
N PRO A 8 50.81 26.12 24.63
CA PRO A 8 50.23 25.36 23.50
C PRO A 8 50.22 26.26 22.24
N PRO A 9 50.49 25.67 21.05
CA PRO A 9 50.47 26.43 19.82
C PRO A 9 49.09 27.05 19.57
N ALA A 10 49.07 28.36 19.40
CA ALA A 10 47.88 29.09 19.02
C ALA A 10 47.40 28.60 17.64
N LEU A 11 46.26 27.95 17.55
CA LEU A 11 45.57 27.63 16.31
C LEU A 11 44.95 28.92 15.70
N SER A 12 45.84 29.80 15.17
CA SER A 12 45.44 30.98 14.43
C SER A 12 45.68 30.76 12.94
N GLY A 13 44.86 29.88 12.34
CA GLY A 13 44.68 29.80 10.90
C GLY A 13 43.31 30.38 10.56
N MET A 14 43.26 31.64 10.10
CA MET A 14 42.06 32.10 9.39
C MET A 14 41.90 31.19 8.16
N PRO A 15 40.68 30.61 7.95
CA PRO A 15 40.45 29.74 6.81
C PRO A 15 40.73 30.54 5.52
N ASN A 16 41.59 30.00 4.65
CA ASN A 16 41.84 30.57 3.34
C ASN A 16 40.50 30.54 2.55
N GLY A 17 40.33 31.50 1.60
CA GLY A 17 39.09 31.55 0.81
C GLY A 17 38.74 30.22 0.13
N ALA A 18 39.76 29.41 -0.23
CA ALA A 18 39.57 28.06 -0.76
C ALA A 18 38.95 27.08 0.28
N ASP A 19 39.39 27.16 1.55
CA ASP A 19 38.86 26.31 2.62
C ASP A 19 37.40 26.67 2.93
N THR A 20 37.09 27.96 2.88
CA THR A 20 35.68 28.44 3.07
C THR A 20 34.78 27.95 1.95
N LEU A 21 35.23 28.01 0.68
CA LEU A 21 34.47 27.47 -0.45
C LEU A 21 34.27 25.96 -0.34
N PHE A 22 35.31 25.23 0.06
CA PHE A 22 35.23 23.79 0.29
C PHE A 22 34.22 23.43 1.39
N LEU A 23 34.21 24.15 2.52
CA LEU A 23 33.24 23.95 3.61
C LEU A 23 31.83 24.25 3.17
N ILE A 24 31.60 25.31 2.41
CA ILE A 24 30.28 25.64 1.85
C ILE A 24 29.80 24.50 0.91
N PHE A 25 30.66 24.03 0.02
CA PHE A 25 30.35 22.93 -0.88
C PHE A 25 29.98 21.64 -0.12
N LEU A 26 30.74 21.31 0.91
CA LEU A 26 30.49 20.16 1.76
C LEU A 26 29.16 20.28 2.52
N ALA A 27 28.86 21.47 3.03
CA ALA A 27 27.57 21.75 3.67
C ALA A 27 26.39 21.60 2.70
N LEU A 28 26.51 22.07 1.45
CA LEU A 28 25.49 21.92 0.42
C LEU A 28 25.25 20.45 0.08
N ILE A 29 26.31 19.63 -0.02
CA ILE A 29 26.19 18.19 -0.24
C ILE A 29 25.44 17.53 0.93
N LEU A 30 25.79 17.85 2.17
CA LEU A 30 25.11 17.30 3.34
C LEU A 30 23.62 17.65 3.36
N VAL A 31 23.27 18.90 3.05
CA VAL A 31 21.87 19.33 2.95
C VAL A 31 21.15 18.54 1.86
N ALA A 32 21.77 18.37 0.69
CA ALA A 32 21.19 17.60 -0.41
C ALA A 32 20.96 16.11 -0.02
N VAL A 33 21.93 15.47 0.64
CA VAL A 33 21.82 14.09 1.11
C VAL A 33 20.68 13.94 2.14
N VAL A 34 20.61 14.84 3.12
CA VAL A 34 19.54 14.81 4.14
C VAL A 34 18.17 15.04 3.49
N TRP A 35 18.07 15.96 2.54
CA TRP A 35 16.82 16.22 1.82
C TRP A 35 16.37 15.00 1.02
N LEU A 36 17.23 14.44 0.17
CA LEU A 36 16.93 13.25 -0.63
C LEU A 36 16.60 12.04 0.25
N GLY A 37 17.35 11.84 1.33
CA GLY A 37 17.10 10.79 2.30
C GLY A 37 15.74 10.96 2.99
N GLY A 38 15.37 12.17 3.35
CA GLY A 38 14.07 12.49 3.96
C GLY A 38 12.89 12.23 3.04
N ILE A 39 13.00 12.56 1.75
CA ILE A 39 11.95 12.28 0.76
C ILE A 39 11.76 10.77 0.60
N ASN A 40 12.84 10.02 0.38
CA ASN A 40 12.76 8.57 0.19
C ASN A 40 12.24 7.85 1.43
N PHE A 41 12.60 8.31 2.63
CA PHE A 41 12.09 7.75 3.88
C PHE A 41 10.57 7.92 4.02
N ARG A 42 10.05 9.11 3.70
CA ARG A 42 8.59 9.37 3.75
C ARG A 42 7.83 8.51 2.73
N GLU A 43 8.36 8.35 1.53
CA GLU A 43 7.76 7.47 0.51
C GLU A 43 7.72 6.01 0.98
N GLY A 44 8.79 5.54 1.62
CA GLY A 44 8.82 4.21 2.23
C GLY A 44 7.74 4.03 3.31
N GLN A 45 7.50 5.04 4.16
CA GLN A 45 6.44 5.00 5.16
C GLN A 45 5.04 4.91 4.52
N HIS A 46 4.75 5.72 3.50
CA HIS A 46 3.46 5.66 2.79
C HIS A 46 3.22 4.28 2.16
N LEU A 47 4.27 3.65 1.63
CA LEU A 47 4.17 2.31 1.08
C LEU A 47 3.87 1.26 2.16
N GLU A 48 4.54 1.35 3.31
CA GLU A 48 4.27 0.43 4.43
C GLU A 48 2.85 0.61 4.99
N ASP A 49 2.36 1.85 5.08
CA ASP A 49 0.97 2.11 5.49
C ASP A 49 -0.03 1.54 4.48
N ALA A 50 0.25 1.70 3.17
CA ALA A 50 -0.59 1.10 2.12
C ALA A 50 -0.60 -0.44 2.21
N LYS A 51 0.54 -1.08 2.51
CA LYS A 51 0.61 -2.53 2.75
C LYS A 51 -0.24 -2.92 3.96
N ARG A 52 -0.14 -2.21 5.09
CA ARG A 52 -0.97 -2.46 6.27
C ARG A 52 -2.47 -2.36 5.95
N ASN A 53 -2.87 -1.39 5.14
CA ASN A 53 -4.25 -1.30 4.66
C ASN A 53 -4.64 -2.56 3.87
N GLY A 54 -3.77 -3.02 2.97
CA GLY A 54 -3.97 -4.26 2.21
C GLY A 54 -4.03 -5.50 3.10
N GLU A 55 -3.20 -5.58 4.14
CA GLU A 55 -3.20 -6.66 5.13
C GLU A 55 -4.48 -6.66 5.98
N ALA A 56 -4.99 -5.48 6.36
CA ALA A 56 -6.26 -5.37 7.08
C ALA A 56 -7.43 -5.90 6.23
N TRP A 57 -7.47 -5.55 4.93
CA TRP A 57 -8.44 -6.12 4.00
C TRP A 57 -8.28 -7.63 3.85
N ALA A 58 -7.06 -8.13 3.70
CA ALA A 58 -6.78 -9.55 3.56
C ALA A 58 -7.22 -10.32 4.82
N ALA A 59 -6.97 -9.80 6.01
CA ALA A 59 -7.38 -10.39 7.27
C ALA A 59 -8.91 -10.50 7.36
N TRP A 60 -9.62 -9.40 7.07
CA TRP A 60 -11.09 -9.39 7.07
C TRP A 60 -11.66 -10.38 6.05
N LEU A 61 -11.18 -10.35 4.80
CA LEU A 61 -11.64 -11.25 3.74
C LEU A 61 -11.38 -12.72 4.08
N THR A 62 -10.25 -13.05 4.71
CA THR A 62 -9.93 -14.40 5.13
C THR A 62 -10.89 -14.89 6.21
N GLU A 63 -11.20 -14.06 7.21
CA GLU A 63 -12.15 -14.39 8.25
C GLU A 63 -13.57 -14.53 7.70
N ALA A 64 -13.99 -13.57 6.88
CA ALA A 64 -15.28 -13.60 6.23
C ALA A 64 -15.44 -14.80 5.28
N GLY A 65 -14.39 -15.13 4.50
CA GLY A 65 -14.40 -16.22 3.52
C GLY A 65 -14.78 -17.57 4.11
N THR A 66 -14.45 -17.83 5.37
CA THR A 66 -14.81 -19.06 6.07
C THR A 66 -16.28 -19.11 6.49
N LYS A 67 -16.93 -17.97 6.68
CA LYS A 67 -18.28 -17.84 7.27
C LYS A 67 -19.34 -17.38 6.26
N ARG A 68 -18.95 -16.69 5.19
CA ARG A 68 -19.88 -16.01 4.26
C ARG A 68 -20.84 -16.94 3.52
N MET A 69 -20.63 -18.24 3.58
CA MET A 69 -21.53 -19.25 3.02
C MET A 69 -22.63 -19.67 3.99
N GLU A 70 -22.62 -19.18 5.24
CA GLU A 70 -23.64 -19.41 6.23
C GLU A 70 -24.86 -18.52 5.97
N GLU A 71 -26.08 -19.03 6.25
CA GLU A 71 -27.32 -18.29 5.98
C GLU A 71 -27.49 -17.04 6.84
N ASP A 72 -26.91 -17.02 8.04
CA ASP A 72 -26.95 -15.92 9.01
C ASP A 72 -25.76 -14.99 8.94
N PHE A 73 -24.89 -15.17 7.95
CA PHE A 73 -23.71 -14.29 7.78
C PHE A 73 -24.09 -12.82 7.61
N GLU A 74 -23.43 -11.97 8.37
CA GLU A 74 -23.48 -10.52 8.24
C GLU A 74 -22.06 -9.99 7.95
N PRO A 75 -21.91 -9.03 7.02
CA PRO A 75 -22.97 -8.29 6.30
C PRO A 75 -23.55 -9.04 5.09
N LYS A 76 -24.85 -8.95 4.89
CA LYS A 76 -25.54 -9.60 3.74
C LYS A 76 -24.98 -9.16 2.39
N ALA A 77 -24.50 -7.92 2.29
CA ALA A 77 -23.84 -7.41 1.06
C ALA A 77 -22.63 -8.24 0.63
N CYS A 78 -21.96 -8.93 1.57
CA CYS A 78 -20.80 -9.78 1.32
C CYS A 78 -21.09 -11.28 1.38
N ALA A 79 -22.34 -11.69 1.61
CA ALA A 79 -22.72 -13.10 1.71
C ALA A 79 -22.48 -13.85 0.39
N GLY A 80 -21.99 -15.07 0.50
CA GLY A 80 -21.75 -15.97 -0.65
C GLY A 80 -22.94 -16.90 -0.95
N ALA A 81 -23.80 -17.16 0.05
CA ALA A 81 -25.00 -17.98 -0.06
C ALA A 81 -26.27 -17.12 -0.01
N GLY A 82 -27.36 -17.56 -0.64
CA GLY A 82 -28.73 -17.14 -0.31
C GLY A 82 -29.18 -15.74 -0.72
N GLY A 83 -28.43 -14.99 -1.49
CA GLY A 83 -28.93 -13.71 -2.03
C GLY A 83 -30.05 -13.96 -3.04
N ASP A 84 -31.24 -13.36 -2.84
CA ASP A 84 -32.28 -13.32 -3.85
C ASP A 84 -31.69 -12.91 -5.20
N GLU A 85 -32.15 -13.52 -6.31
CA GLU A 85 -31.65 -13.22 -7.67
C GLU A 85 -31.69 -11.74 -8.04
N LYS A 86 -32.53 -10.94 -7.35
CA LYS A 86 -32.68 -9.50 -7.54
C LYS A 86 -31.80 -8.62 -6.65
N SER A 87 -31.23 -9.18 -5.58
CA SER A 87 -30.32 -8.49 -4.65
C SER A 87 -28.99 -9.23 -4.56
N GLY A 88 -28.50 -9.70 -5.70
CA GLY A 88 -27.27 -10.47 -5.75
C GLY A 88 -26.12 -9.73 -5.10
N SER A 89 -25.44 -10.38 -4.16
CA SER A 89 -24.20 -9.85 -3.57
C SER A 89 -23.18 -9.61 -4.69
N THR A 90 -22.90 -8.36 -4.96
CA THR A 90 -21.84 -7.96 -5.90
C THR A 90 -20.62 -7.49 -5.15
N TRP A 91 -19.48 -7.56 -5.80
CA TRP A 91 -18.24 -7.07 -5.22
C TRP A 91 -18.34 -5.61 -4.78
N GLY A 92 -18.94 -4.76 -5.64
CA GLY A 92 -19.13 -3.33 -5.34
C GLY A 92 -20.01 -3.08 -4.11
N ALA A 93 -21.11 -3.81 -3.96
CA ALA A 93 -21.99 -3.68 -2.79
C ALA A 93 -21.28 -4.10 -1.50
N CYS A 94 -20.49 -5.18 -1.55
CA CYS A 94 -19.68 -5.63 -0.42
C CYS A 94 -18.62 -4.57 -0.04
N VAL A 95 -17.83 -4.11 -1.01
CA VAL A 95 -16.81 -3.08 -0.80
C VAL A 95 -17.40 -1.79 -0.23
N GLU A 96 -18.52 -1.33 -0.79
CA GLU A 96 -19.21 -0.13 -0.33
C GLU A 96 -19.64 -0.24 1.13
N HIS A 97 -20.23 -1.39 1.52
CA HIS A 97 -20.59 -1.66 2.90
C HIS A 97 -19.36 -1.64 3.82
N LEU A 98 -18.28 -2.34 3.42
CA LEU A 98 -17.06 -2.43 4.22
C LEU A 98 -16.39 -1.08 4.44
N LEU A 99 -16.36 -0.23 3.43
CA LEU A 99 -15.78 1.11 3.54
C LEU A 99 -16.64 2.08 4.38
N LYS A 100 -17.95 1.81 4.53
CA LYS A 100 -18.87 2.70 5.26
C LYS A 100 -19.15 2.25 6.68
N GLU A 101 -19.27 0.97 6.93
CA GLU A 101 -19.89 0.43 8.13
C GLU A 101 -19.03 -0.57 8.90
N SER A 102 -17.88 -1.00 8.36
CA SER A 102 -16.98 -1.95 9.04
C SER A 102 -15.79 -1.28 9.71
N GLU A 103 -14.94 -2.08 10.33
CA GLU A 103 -13.64 -1.68 10.85
C GLU A 103 -12.68 -1.12 9.79
N LEU A 104 -12.94 -1.40 8.50
CA LEU A 104 -12.15 -0.89 7.39
C LEU A 104 -12.47 0.57 7.01
N LYS A 105 -13.56 1.14 7.57
CA LYS A 105 -14.01 2.52 7.35
C LYS A 105 -12.97 3.58 7.68
N GLY A 106 -12.08 3.31 8.66
CA GLY A 106 -11.08 4.28 9.12
C GLY A 106 -9.76 4.26 8.32
N LEU A 107 -9.64 3.38 7.33
CA LEU A 107 -8.40 3.26 6.56
C LEU A 107 -8.18 4.48 5.66
N VAL A 108 -6.95 4.99 5.69
CA VAL A 108 -6.54 6.21 4.98
C VAL A 108 -5.48 5.87 3.94
N ASN A 109 -5.66 6.39 2.73
CA ASN A 109 -4.61 6.41 1.73
C ASN A 109 -3.60 7.52 2.09
N THR A 110 -2.44 7.14 2.62
CA THR A 110 -1.43 8.07 3.13
C THR A 110 -0.67 8.80 2.02
N PHE A 111 -0.69 8.29 0.76
CA PHE A 111 -0.12 9.03 -0.37
C PHE A 111 -0.88 10.32 -0.66
N HIS A 112 -2.19 10.32 -0.46
CA HIS A 112 -3.08 11.45 -0.79
C HIS A 112 -3.78 12.04 0.42
N ASN A 113 -3.57 11.47 1.62
CA ASN A 113 -4.21 11.86 2.87
C ASN A 113 -5.75 11.95 2.75
N GLN A 114 -6.34 10.93 2.14
CA GLN A 114 -7.79 10.81 1.90
C GLN A 114 -8.27 9.40 2.26
N ALA A 115 -9.59 9.20 2.25
CA ALA A 115 -10.18 7.88 2.47
C ALA A 115 -9.58 6.86 1.48
N LEU A 116 -9.37 5.62 1.97
CA LEU A 116 -8.89 4.54 1.15
C LEU A 116 -9.82 4.29 -0.04
N GLN A 117 -9.24 4.10 -1.20
CA GLN A 117 -9.96 3.84 -2.45
C GLN A 117 -9.68 2.42 -2.93
N VAL A 118 -10.76 1.74 -3.32
CA VAL A 118 -10.65 0.52 -4.11
C VAL A 118 -10.68 0.90 -5.59
N ILE A 119 -9.70 0.45 -6.34
CA ILE A 119 -9.46 0.81 -7.72
C ILE A 119 -9.37 -0.44 -8.60
N GLU A 120 -9.71 -0.31 -9.88
CA GLU A 120 -9.67 -1.43 -10.82
C GLU A 120 -8.26 -1.66 -11.39
N LYS A 121 -7.45 -0.63 -11.46
CA LYS A 121 -6.14 -0.67 -12.14
C LYS A 121 -5.12 0.22 -11.44
N CYS A 122 -3.89 -0.28 -11.26
CA CYS A 122 -2.72 0.55 -11.00
C CYS A 122 -2.25 1.18 -12.30
N ASP A 123 -2.16 2.50 -12.38
CA ASP A 123 -1.82 3.20 -13.62
C ASP A 123 -0.57 4.06 -13.44
N ARG A 124 0.47 3.78 -14.24
CA ARG A 124 1.73 4.53 -14.21
C ARG A 124 1.59 5.98 -14.69
N GLY A 125 0.57 6.25 -15.47
CA GLY A 125 0.26 7.60 -15.97
C GLY A 125 -0.63 8.42 -15.03
N ASP A 126 -1.23 7.77 -14.03
CA ASP A 126 -2.17 8.38 -13.09
C ASP A 126 -1.71 8.18 -11.65
N LEU A 127 -1.05 9.18 -11.11
CA LEU A 127 -0.56 9.17 -9.72
C LEU A 127 -1.69 9.12 -8.69
N SER A 128 -2.94 9.41 -9.06
CA SER A 128 -4.09 9.32 -8.14
C SER A 128 -4.36 7.89 -7.69
N THR A 129 -3.87 6.89 -8.42
CA THR A 129 -3.99 5.47 -8.07
C THR A 129 -3.01 5.02 -6.98
N ALA A 130 -2.00 5.83 -6.63
CA ALA A 130 -1.02 5.50 -5.60
C ALA A 130 -1.70 5.26 -4.23
N GLY A 131 -1.33 4.18 -3.56
CA GLY A 131 -1.92 3.77 -2.28
C GLY A 131 -3.35 3.22 -2.38
N GLY A 132 -3.92 3.14 -3.57
CA GLY A 132 -5.19 2.46 -3.80
C GLY A 132 -5.04 0.94 -3.68
N ILE A 133 -6.13 0.27 -3.33
CA ILE A 133 -6.20 -1.19 -3.26
C ILE A 133 -6.95 -1.73 -4.46
N ARG A 134 -6.40 -2.78 -5.06
CA ARG A 134 -7.02 -3.55 -6.13
C ARG A 134 -7.20 -4.99 -5.70
N PHE A 135 -8.29 -5.59 -6.13
CA PHE A 135 -8.58 -7.00 -5.91
C PHE A 135 -8.63 -7.73 -7.25
N ASP A 136 -7.92 -8.84 -7.34
CA ASP A 136 -7.92 -9.67 -8.54
C ASP A 136 -8.55 -11.04 -8.20
N ASN A 137 -9.46 -11.50 -9.05
CA ASN A 137 -9.96 -12.87 -9.01
C ASN A 137 -8.97 -13.79 -9.75
N LEU A 138 -8.52 -14.82 -9.08
CA LEU A 138 -7.62 -15.83 -9.62
C LEU A 138 -8.44 -17.03 -10.12
N VAL A 139 -8.54 -17.18 -11.43
CA VAL A 139 -9.31 -18.26 -12.04
C VAL A 139 -8.33 -19.36 -12.53
N PRO A 140 -8.45 -20.60 -12.00
CA PRO A 140 -7.64 -21.71 -12.49
C PRO A 140 -7.91 -21.97 -13.97
N THR A 141 -6.86 -22.20 -14.73
CA THR A 141 -7.00 -22.59 -16.14
C THR A 141 -7.14 -24.12 -16.29
N PRO A 142 -7.74 -24.61 -17.37
CA PRO A 142 -7.82 -26.04 -17.64
C PRO A 142 -6.44 -26.72 -17.63
N PRO A 143 -6.37 -28.00 -17.25
CA PRO A 143 -5.13 -28.77 -17.31
C PRO A 143 -4.51 -28.74 -18.71
N GLY A 144 -3.20 -28.49 -18.79
CA GLY A 144 -2.47 -28.38 -20.06
C GLY A 144 -2.34 -26.95 -20.61
N SER A 145 -2.91 -25.97 -19.96
CA SER A 145 -2.72 -24.56 -20.34
C SER A 145 -1.29 -24.10 -19.99
N ALA A 146 -0.72 -23.22 -20.86
CA ALA A 146 0.61 -22.66 -20.64
C ALA A 146 0.69 -21.76 -19.39
N VAL A 147 -0.45 -21.25 -18.93
CA VAL A 147 -0.57 -20.37 -17.75
C VAL A 147 -1.47 -21.07 -16.73
N PRO A 148 -1.02 -21.29 -15.49
CA PRO A 148 -1.79 -22.03 -14.48
C PRO A 148 -3.02 -21.28 -13.96
N MET A 149 -3.01 -19.95 -14.00
CA MET A 149 -4.10 -19.08 -13.52
C MET A 149 -4.27 -17.86 -14.40
N VAL A 150 -5.51 -17.46 -14.60
CA VAL A 150 -5.86 -16.15 -15.19
C VAL A 150 -6.16 -15.18 -14.04
N VAL A 151 -5.62 -13.98 -14.16
CA VAL A 151 -5.78 -12.90 -13.17
C VAL A 151 -6.71 -11.86 -13.75
N ASN A 152 -7.90 -11.72 -13.19
CA ASN A 152 -8.91 -10.75 -13.61
C ASN A 152 -9.17 -9.74 -12.48
N PRO A 153 -9.06 -8.42 -12.72
CA PRO A 153 -9.49 -7.45 -11.73
C PRO A 153 -10.98 -7.65 -11.38
N LEU A 154 -11.29 -7.68 -10.10
CA LEU A 154 -12.68 -7.70 -9.63
C LEU A 154 -13.32 -6.34 -9.87
N LYS A 155 -14.46 -6.34 -10.55
CA LYS A 155 -15.27 -5.16 -10.86
C LYS A 155 -16.46 -5.06 -9.91
N ALA A 156 -17.03 -3.86 -9.81
CA ALA A 156 -18.14 -3.59 -8.90
C ALA A 156 -19.38 -4.46 -9.17
N ASP A 157 -19.61 -4.84 -10.43
CA ASP A 157 -20.74 -5.65 -10.88
C ASP A 157 -20.47 -7.17 -10.84
N ASP A 158 -19.23 -7.58 -10.54
CA ASP A 158 -18.90 -8.99 -10.44
C ASP A 158 -19.66 -9.65 -9.29
N SER A 159 -20.27 -10.81 -9.59
CA SER A 159 -20.95 -11.62 -8.59
C SER A 159 -19.92 -12.27 -7.66
N ILE A 160 -20.18 -12.16 -6.37
CA ILE A 160 -19.37 -12.81 -5.34
C ILE A 160 -20.02 -14.09 -4.80
N LYS A 161 -20.97 -14.68 -5.54
CA LYS A 161 -21.56 -15.98 -5.17
C LYS A 161 -20.51 -17.09 -5.28
N GLY A 162 -20.53 -17.97 -4.28
CA GLY A 162 -19.55 -19.08 -4.22
C GLY A 162 -18.17 -18.64 -3.76
N LYS A 163 -17.22 -19.57 -3.83
CA LYS A 163 -15.84 -19.34 -3.40
C LYS A 163 -15.05 -18.60 -4.45
N LEU A 164 -14.32 -17.60 -4.03
CA LEU A 164 -13.42 -16.82 -4.87
C LEU A 164 -11.98 -16.96 -4.38
N GLN A 165 -11.05 -17.06 -5.29
CA GLN A 165 -9.64 -16.87 -4.96
C GLN A 165 -9.25 -15.43 -5.26
N ILE A 166 -8.96 -14.68 -4.22
CA ILE A 166 -8.69 -13.24 -4.32
C ILE A 166 -7.21 -12.97 -4.06
N ARG A 167 -6.62 -12.15 -4.93
CA ARG A 167 -5.34 -11.51 -4.70
C ARG A 167 -5.56 -10.07 -4.31
N VAL A 168 -5.02 -9.66 -3.17
CA VAL A 168 -5.01 -8.27 -2.70
C VAL A 168 -3.73 -7.60 -3.20
N VAL A 169 -3.88 -6.48 -3.87
CA VAL A 169 -2.81 -5.71 -4.50
C VAL A 169 -2.93 -4.26 -4.06
N ILE A 170 -1.81 -3.63 -3.76
CA ILE A 170 -1.72 -2.17 -3.58
C ILE A 170 -0.95 -1.56 -4.74
N CYS A 171 -1.25 -0.31 -5.05
CA CYS A 171 -0.49 0.45 -6.04
C CYS A 171 0.58 1.30 -5.34
N ASP A 172 1.83 1.17 -5.76
CA ASP A 172 2.89 2.05 -5.28
C ASP A 172 2.78 3.45 -5.90
N LYS A 173 3.67 4.35 -5.51
CA LYS A 173 3.72 5.72 -6.04
C LYS A 173 3.95 5.77 -7.55
N GLY A 174 4.65 4.78 -8.10
CA GLY A 174 4.92 4.68 -9.53
C GLY A 174 3.81 4.02 -10.34
N GLY A 175 2.69 3.65 -9.70
CA GLY A 175 1.58 2.92 -10.33
C GLY A 175 1.91 1.45 -10.63
N TYR A 176 2.87 0.86 -9.90
CA TYR A 176 3.17 -0.57 -10.00
C TYR A 176 2.33 -1.36 -8.98
N PRO A 177 1.78 -2.50 -9.40
CA PRO A 177 1.04 -3.37 -8.50
C PRO A 177 1.99 -4.16 -7.59
N ILE A 178 1.77 -4.07 -6.28
CA ILE A 178 2.48 -4.84 -5.26
C ILE A 178 1.50 -5.82 -4.63
N LYS A 179 1.77 -7.11 -4.75
CA LYS A 179 0.97 -8.15 -4.12
C LYS A 179 1.15 -8.09 -2.59
N VAL A 180 0.03 -8.06 -1.87
CA VAL A 180 -0.01 -8.14 -0.40
C VAL A 180 -0.36 -9.54 0.06
N ALA A 181 -1.44 -10.11 -0.45
CA ALA A 181 -1.92 -11.42 -0.05
C ALA A 181 -2.64 -12.17 -1.20
N GLU A 182 -2.78 -13.47 -1.03
CA GLU A 182 -3.70 -14.33 -1.79
C GLU A 182 -4.50 -15.16 -0.78
N LEU A 183 -5.80 -15.25 -0.95
CA LEU A 183 -6.72 -15.86 -0.01
C LEU A 183 -7.95 -16.44 -0.70
N GLU A 184 -8.66 -17.31 0.00
CA GLU A 184 -9.98 -17.80 -0.39
C GLU A 184 -11.06 -16.96 0.33
N PHE A 185 -12.01 -16.45 -0.45
CA PHE A 185 -13.13 -15.65 0.01
C PHE A 185 -14.44 -16.21 -0.49
#